data_fa675bb827490f4f5a2ac0e23c559a2e
#
_entry.id   fa675bb827490f4f5a2ac0e23c559a2e
#
_cell.length_a   1.000
_cell.length_b   1.000
_cell.length_c   1.000
_cell.angle_alpha   90.00
_cell.angle_beta   90.00
_cell.angle_gamma   90.00
#
_symmetry.space_group_name_H-M   'P 1'
#
loop_
_entity.id
_entity.type
_entity.pdbx_description
1 polymer ?
#
loop_
_entity_poly.entity_id
_entity_poly.type
_entity_poly.pdbx_seq_one_letter_code
_entity_poly.pdbx_strand_id
1 'polypeptide(L)'
;PKNYDPKKKYPFILSLHGFTSNGRGQAGFFPLADLAEKYGFLYCFPSGLDRSWNATNACCDYAKKHDDSAYLRSLILWAQKEYSIDKKKVYVTGLSNGGFMSYRMAQDHADLITAIVPFAGVGFKNWPKQPKNPLSVLHIHGTKDSTIKWKGGSIIARAYPSAEENFENWRRFNKCDKAVDASKEKIDLARRVSGKETTITRFTNKDGTVTTELWKVSGGGHVTPPTAEARERIIKWMFAQSK
;
A
#
# COMPACT_ATOMS: atom_id res chain seq x y z
N PRO A 1 -18.64 -0.68 -9.30
CA PRO A 1 -19.50 0.45 -9.67
C PRO A 1 -20.87 -0.02 -10.12
N LYS A 2 -21.90 0.81 -9.93
CA LYS A 2 -23.30 0.48 -10.33
C LYS A 2 -23.45 0.22 -11.82
N ASN A 3 -22.65 0.92 -12.63
CA ASN A 3 -22.63 0.79 -14.08
C ASN A 3 -21.51 -0.14 -14.55
N TYR A 4 -21.30 -1.27 -13.85
CA TYR A 4 -20.32 -2.28 -14.29
C TYR A 4 -20.71 -2.85 -15.65
N ASP A 5 -19.77 -2.82 -16.59
CA ASP A 5 -19.90 -3.36 -17.94
C ASP A 5 -18.81 -4.44 -18.15
N PRO A 6 -19.16 -5.72 -18.31
CA PRO A 6 -18.18 -6.79 -18.47
C PRO A 6 -17.32 -6.66 -19.75
N LYS A 7 -17.70 -5.81 -20.69
CA LYS A 7 -16.92 -5.51 -21.90
C LYS A 7 -15.81 -4.49 -21.67
N LYS A 8 -15.84 -3.74 -20.56
CA LYS A 8 -14.81 -2.76 -20.18
C LYS A 8 -13.83 -3.39 -19.22
N LYS A 9 -12.56 -2.93 -19.25
CA LYS A 9 -11.53 -3.33 -18.31
C LYS A 9 -11.44 -2.34 -17.15
N TYR A 10 -11.41 -2.86 -15.93
CA TYR A 10 -11.44 -2.06 -14.71
C TYR A 10 -10.15 -2.24 -13.88
N PRO A 11 -9.58 -1.16 -13.34
CA PRO A 11 -8.59 -1.27 -12.28
C PRO A 11 -9.13 -2.06 -11.09
N PHE A 12 -8.25 -2.75 -10.36
CA PHE A 12 -8.62 -3.52 -9.16
C PHE A 12 -7.76 -3.10 -7.97
N ILE A 13 -8.40 -2.83 -6.84
CA ILE A 13 -7.73 -2.44 -5.59
C ILE A 13 -8.05 -3.48 -4.51
N LEU A 14 -7.00 -4.12 -3.98
CA LEU A 14 -7.05 -4.97 -2.81
C LEU A 14 -6.63 -4.15 -1.58
N SER A 15 -7.51 -3.99 -0.59
CA SER A 15 -7.27 -3.14 0.58
C SER A 15 -7.30 -3.95 1.87
N LEU A 16 -6.16 -3.98 2.59
CA LEU A 16 -5.87 -4.91 3.66
C LEU A 16 -5.94 -4.23 5.04
N HIS A 17 -6.65 -4.85 5.97
CA HIS A 17 -6.86 -4.31 7.32
C HIS A 17 -5.61 -4.44 8.22
N GLY A 18 -5.58 -3.63 9.29
CA GLY A 18 -4.58 -3.72 10.35
C GLY A 18 -4.82 -4.91 11.31
N PHE A 19 -3.83 -5.18 12.17
CA PHE A 19 -3.91 -6.21 13.21
C PHE A 19 -5.15 -6.04 14.09
N THR A 20 -5.81 -7.12 14.46
CA THR A 20 -7.07 -7.17 15.22
C THR A 20 -8.30 -6.53 14.56
N SER A 21 -8.18 -6.12 13.29
CA SER A 21 -9.28 -5.54 12.50
C SER A 21 -9.89 -6.58 11.52
N ASN A 22 -10.61 -6.12 10.54
CA ASN A 22 -11.24 -6.91 9.47
C ASN A 22 -11.52 -6.03 8.25
N GLY A 23 -12.10 -6.59 7.18
CA GLY A 23 -12.41 -5.86 5.95
C GLY A 23 -13.33 -4.66 6.16
N ARG A 24 -14.35 -4.76 7.06
CA ARG A 24 -15.23 -3.63 7.41
C ARG A 24 -14.46 -2.49 8.07
N GLY A 25 -13.53 -2.81 9.00
CA GLY A 25 -12.68 -1.82 9.63
C GLY A 25 -11.79 -1.10 8.61
N GLN A 26 -11.24 -1.83 7.65
CA GLN A 26 -10.45 -1.24 6.56
C GLN A 26 -11.29 -0.35 5.64
N ALA A 27 -12.53 -0.75 5.34
CA ALA A 27 -13.46 0.09 4.58
C ALA A 27 -13.81 1.40 5.31
N GLY A 28 -13.82 1.40 6.63
CA GLY A 28 -13.98 2.62 7.45
C GLY A 28 -12.72 3.50 7.46
N PHE A 29 -11.52 2.89 7.46
CA PHE A 29 -10.25 3.62 7.41
C PHE A 29 -10.02 4.26 6.04
N PHE A 30 -10.20 3.49 4.96
CA PHE A 30 -9.97 3.90 3.58
C PHE A 30 -11.18 3.56 2.70
N PRO A 31 -12.30 4.32 2.85
CA PRO A 31 -13.51 4.07 2.08
C PRO A 31 -13.30 4.32 0.58
N LEU A 32 -13.77 3.38 -0.25
CA LEU A 32 -13.54 3.37 -1.69
C LEU A 32 -14.83 3.46 -2.53
N ALA A 33 -16.00 3.30 -1.93
CA ALA A 33 -17.25 3.16 -2.68
C ALA A 33 -17.58 4.38 -3.55
N ASP A 34 -17.46 5.59 -2.99
CA ASP A 34 -17.68 6.86 -3.69
C ASP A 34 -16.70 7.07 -4.85
N LEU A 35 -15.43 6.71 -4.63
CA LEU A 35 -14.39 6.82 -5.65
C LEU A 35 -14.51 5.73 -6.73
N ALA A 36 -14.98 4.54 -6.36
CA ALA A 36 -15.23 3.47 -7.31
C ALA A 36 -16.34 3.83 -8.30
N GLU A 37 -17.41 4.50 -7.83
CA GLU A 37 -18.45 5.06 -8.70
C GLU A 37 -17.90 6.17 -9.61
N LYS A 38 -17.08 7.07 -9.03
CA LYS A 38 -16.55 8.24 -9.74
C LYS A 38 -15.53 7.85 -10.81
N TYR A 39 -14.63 6.90 -10.50
CA TYR A 39 -13.47 6.57 -11.35
C TYR A 39 -13.57 5.22 -12.07
N GLY A 40 -14.60 4.43 -11.80
CA GLY A 40 -14.83 3.16 -12.46
C GLY A 40 -13.75 2.13 -12.14
N PHE A 41 -13.73 1.60 -10.91
CA PHE A 41 -12.83 0.52 -10.52
C PHE A 41 -13.51 -0.51 -9.61
N LEU A 42 -12.91 -1.69 -9.52
CA LEU A 42 -13.34 -2.75 -8.60
C LEU A 42 -12.40 -2.77 -7.38
N TYR A 43 -12.94 -3.17 -6.23
CA TYR A 43 -12.16 -3.25 -5.00
C TYR A 43 -12.62 -4.40 -4.11
N CYS A 44 -11.72 -4.84 -3.23
CA CYS A 44 -11.99 -5.88 -2.25
C CYS A 44 -11.36 -5.53 -0.90
N PHE A 45 -12.12 -5.75 0.18
CA PHE A 45 -11.69 -5.67 1.57
C PHE A 45 -11.76 -7.07 2.19
N PRO A 46 -10.79 -7.95 1.97
CA PRO A 46 -10.80 -9.28 2.57
C PRO A 46 -10.56 -9.20 4.08
N SER A 47 -10.97 -10.25 4.79
CA SER A 47 -10.63 -10.43 6.21
C SER A 47 -9.62 -11.57 6.34
N GLY A 48 -8.50 -11.29 6.99
CA GLY A 48 -7.52 -12.30 7.37
C GLY A 48 -8.05 -13.19 8.50
N LEU A 49 -7.62 -14.43 8.53
CA LEU A 49 -7.88 -15.34 9.64
C LEU A 49 -7.24 -14.80 10.92
N ASP A 50 -7.84 -15.09 12.06
CA ASP A 50 -7.42 -14.56 13.37
C ASP A 50 -7.26 -13.03 13.40
N ARG A 51 -7.95 -12.32 12.48
CA ARG A 51 -7.93 -10.85 12.33
C ARG A 51 -6.51 -10.32 12.12
N SER A 52 -5.69 -11.05 11.37
CA SER A 52 -4.28 -10.77 11.13
C SER A 52 -3.86 -11.22 9.74
N TRP A 53 -2.67 -10.78 9.33
CA TRP A 53 -1.96 -11.23 8.13
C TRP A 53 -0.57 -11.72 8.51
N ASN A 54 -0.18 -12.88 8.04
CA ASN A 54 1.19 -13.36 8.07
C ASN A 54 2.04 -12.59 7.06
N ALA A 55 2.45 -11.38 7.44
CA ALA A 55 3.07 -10.43 6.54
C ALA A 55 4.60 -10.60 6.45
N THR A 56 5.33 -10.03 7.40
CA THR A 56 6.79 -10.14 7.46
C THR A 56 7.21 -10.85 8.74
N ASN A 57 8.50 -11.16 8.86
CA ASN A 57 9.03 -11.74 10.10
C ASN A 57 8.87 -10.82 11.32
N ALA A 58 8.67 -9.51 11.13
CA ALA A 58 8.45 -8.55 12.21
C ALA A 58 6.98 -8.40 12.61
N CYS A 59 6.03 -8.67 11.70
CA CYS A 59 4.59 -8.46 11.96
C CYS A 59 3.69 -9.38 11.11
N CYS A 60 2.62 -9.94 11.64
CA CYS A 60 2.15 -9.99 13.03
C CYS A 60 1.65 -11.39 13.38
N ASP A 61 1.60 -12.34 12.41
CA ASP A 61 1.32 -13.76 12.67
C ASP A 61 2.63 -14.51 12.98
N TYR A 62 2.97 -14.54 14.25
CA TYR A 62 4.21 -15.17 14.70
C TYR A 62 4.14 -16.70 14.67
N ALA A 63 2.95 -17.26 14.69
CA ALA A 63 2.73 -18.71 14.57
C ALA A 63 2.85 -19.22 13.13
N LYS A 64 2.81 -18.29 12.15
CA LYS A 64 2.87 -18.61 10.70
C LYS A 64 1.90 -19.72 10.27
N LYS A 65 0.71 -19.74 10.86
CA LYS A 65 -0.30 -20.78 10.66
C LYS A 65 -0.90 -20.75 9.24
N HIS A 66 -0.95 -19.57 8.63
CA HIS A 66 -1.66 -19.36 7.37
C HIS A 66 -0.73 -18.77 6.31
N ASP A 67 -0.87 -19.22 5.08
CA ASP A 67 -0.21 -18.60 3.92
C ASP A 67 -1.14 -17.52 3.31
N ASP A 68 -1.19 -16.37 3.99
CA ASP A 68 -2.00 -15.24 3.52
C ASP A 68 -1.51 -14.68 2.19
N SER A 69 -0.21 -14.83 1.87
CA SER A 69 0.34 -14.42 0.58
C SER A 69 -0.26 -15.24 -0.56
N ALA A 70 -0.32 -16.56 -0.41
CA ALA A 70 -0.98 -17.43 -1.39
C ALA A 70 -2.49 -17.19 -1.46
N TYR A 71 -3.16 -16.98 -0.31
CA TYR A 71 -4.59 -16.65 -0.26
C TYR A 71 -4.89 -15.36 -1.05
N LEU A 72 -4.18 -14.28 -0.76
CA LEU A 72 -4.42 -12.98 -1.44
C LEU A 72 -4.09 -13.04 -2.94
N ARG A 73 -3.05 -13.81 -3.31
CA ARG A 73 -2.77 -14.11 -4.72
C ARG A 73 -3.95 -14.82 -5.40
N SER A 74 -4.48 -15.85 -4.75
CA SER A 74 -5.61 -16.62 -5.27
C SER A 74 -6.86 -15.74 -5.41
N LEU A 75 -7.08 -14.81 -4.47
CA LEU A 75 -8.18 -13.85 -4.52
C LEU A 75 -8.05 -12.90 -5.71
N ILE A 76 -6.84 -12.38 -6.01
CA ILE A 76 -6.59 -11.56 -7.19
C ILE A 76 -6.88 -12.35 -8.47
N LEU A 77 -6.39 -13.58 -8.57
CA LEU A 77 -6.60 -14.43 -9.75
C LEU A 77 -8.07 -14.80 -9.94
N TRP A 78 -8.77 -15.12 -8.86
CA TRP A 78 -10.22 -15.35 -8.88
C TRP A 78 -10.97 -14.09 -9.36
N ALA A 79 -10.64 -12.93 -8.82
CA ALA A 79 -11.27 -11.69 -9.24
C ALA A 79 -11.03 -11.38 -10.73
N GLN A 80 -9.83 -11.68 -11.24
CA GLN A 80 -9.50 -11.54 -12.68
C GLN A 80 -10.24 -12.53 -13.57
N LYS A 81 -10.67 -13.67 -13.04
CA LYS A 81 -11.46 -14.68 -13.75
C LYS A 81 -12.95 -14.28 -13.80
N GLU A 82 -13.49 -13.86 -12.66
CA GLU A 82 -14.91 -13.57 -12.50
C GLU A 82 -15.31 -12.17 -13.02
N TYR A 83 -14.36 -11.21 -13.02
CA TYR A 83 -14.62 -9.83 -13.40
C TYR A 83 -13.66 -9.34 -14.48
N SER A 84 -14.09 -8.34 -15.23
CA SER A 84 -13.30 -7.75 -16.32
C SER A 84 -12.22 -6.81 -15.79
N ILE A 85 -11.21 -7.35 -15.08
CA ILE A 85 -10.11 -6.59 -14.51
C ILE A 85 -9.02 -6.34 -15.55
N ASP A 86 -8.50 -5.11 -15.56
CA ASP A 86 -7.26 -4.77 -16.26
C ASP A 86 -6.06 -5.35 -15.49
N LYS A 87 -5.44 -6.39 -16.04
CA LYS A 87 -4.29 -7.07 -15.43
C LYS A 87 -3.06 -6.15 -15.25
N LYS A 88 -3.01 -5.03 -15.97
CA LYS A 88 -1.98 -4.00 -15.85
C LYS A 88 -2.28 -2.96 -14.76
N LYS A 89 -3.44 -3.04 -14.10
CA LYS A 89 -3.93 -2.08 -13.10
C LYS A 89 -4.43 -2.78 -11.84
N VAL A 90 -3.57 -3.55 -11.21
CA VAL A 90 -3.83 -4.26 -9.94
C VAL A 90 -3.01 -3.61 -8.84
N TYR A 91 -3.69 -3.10 -7.82
CA TYR A 91 -3.09 -2.35 -6.73
C TYR A 91 -3.37 -2.99 -5.38
N VAL A 92 -2.40 -2.90 -4.45
CA VAL A 92 -2.58 -3.35 -3.08
C VAL A 92 -2.32 -2.20 -2.13
N THR A 93 -3.18 -2.02 -1.16
CA THR A 93 -3.03 -1.03 -0.08
C THR A 93 -3.39 -1.65 1.25
N GLY A 94 -2.99 -1.05 2.35
CA GLY A 94 -3.36 -1.53 3.67
C GLY A 94 -2.77 -0.70 4.79
N LEU A 95 -3.39 -0.80 5.98
CA LEU A 95 -2.94 -0.11 7.19
C LEU A 95 -2.16 -1.05 8.09
N SER A 96 -1.04 -0.59 8.68
CA SER A 96 -0.32 -1.32 9.74
C SER A 96 0.06 -2.75 9.29
N ASN A 97 -0.45 -3.79 9.93
CA ASN A 97 -0.28 -5.18 9.48
C ASN A 97 -0.66 -5.37 8.00
N GLY A 98 -1.75 -4.74 7.52
CA GLY A 98 -2.10 -4.71 6.10
C GLY A 98 -1.09 -3.94 5.23
N GLY A 99 -0.42 -2.94 5.79
CA GLY A 99 0.70 -2.23 5.15
C GLY A 99 1.94 -3.13 5.02
N PHE A 100 2.30 -3.88 6.08
CA PHE A 100 3.33 -4.92 6.02
C PHE A 100 2.97 -6.00 4.98
N MET A 101 1.69 -6.41 4.95
CA MET A 101 1.23 -7.40 3.98
C MET A 101 1.25 -6.88 2.55
N SER A 102 1.01 -5.58 2.33
CA SER A 102 1.17 -4.95 1.00
C SER A 102 2.60 -5.09 0.48
N TYR A 103 3.61 -4.90 1.35
CA TYR A 103 5.01 -5.14 1.00
C TYR A 103 5.32 -6.61 0.76
N ARG A 104 4.76 -7.53 1.57
CA ARG A 104 4.89 -8.96 1.34
C ARG A 104 4.33 -9.36 -0.03
N MET A 105 3.14 -8.87 -0.36
CA MET A 105 2.52 -9.11 -1.67
C MET A 105 3.35 -8.57 -2.82
N ALA A 106 3.92 -7.38 -2.68
CA ALA A 106 4.84 -6.81 -3.68
C ALA A 106 6.09 -7.68 -3.86
N GLN A 107 6.62 -8.24 -2.79
CA GLN A 107 7.81 -9.08 -2.83
C GLN A 107 7.55 -10.46 -3.43
N ASP A 108 6.41 -11.07 -3.10
CA ASP A 108 6.07 -12.43 -3.53
C ASP A 108 5.43 -12.46 -4.93
N HIS A 109 4.65 -11.43 -5.30
CA HIS A 109 3.74 -11.42 -6.43
C HIS A 109 3.84 -10.16 -7.29
N ALA A 110 5.07 -9.62 -7.47
CA ALA A 110 5.35 -8.50 -8.35
C ALA A 110 4.92 -8.75 -9.82
N ASP A 111 4.70 -10.00 -10.23
CA ASP A 111 4.15 -10.37 -11.52
C ASP A 111 2.66 -10.01 -11.68
N LEU A 112 1.89 -9.96 -10.60
CA LEU A 112 0.46 -9.64 -10.61
C LEU A 112 0.19 -8.17 -10.24
N ILE A 113 1.04 -7.56 -9.39
CA ILE A 113 0.78 -6.26 -8.75
C ILE A 113 1.51 -5.14 -9.50
N THR A 114 0.81 -4.06 -9.79
CA THR A 114 1.33 -2.88 -10.50
C THR A 114 1.93 -1.85 -9.55
N ALA A 115 1.23 -1.60 -8.43
CA ALA A 115 1.72 -0.69 -7.40
C ALA A 115 1.15 -1.05 -6.04
N ILE A 116 1.86 -0.60 -4.97
CA ILE A 116 1.39 -0.70 -3.60
C ILE A 116 1.33 0.68 -2.94
N VAL A 117 0.35 0.83 -2.01
CA VAL A 117 0.20 2.04 -1.19
C VAL A 117 0.03 1.64 0.28
N PRO A 118 1.10 1.24 0.97
CA PRO A 118 1.08 0.90 2.39
C PRO A 118 1.01 2.14 3.28
N PHE A 119 0.14 2.07 4.31
CA PHE A 119 0.03 3.05 5.39
C PHE A 119 0.62 2.47 6.66
N ALA A 120 1.56 3.19 7.30
CA ALA A 120 2.10 2.85 8.63
C ALA A 120 2.51 1.37 8.77
N GLY A 121 3.04 0.79 7.71
CA GLY A 121 3.62 -0.55 7.68
C GLY A 121 4.86 -0.54 6.80
N VAL A 122 5.83 -1.42 7.04
CA VAL A 122 7.09 -1.46 6.32
C VAL A 122 7.40 -2.88 5.81
N GLY A 123 8.29 -3.01 4.85
CA GLY A 123 8.74 -4.28 4.32
C GLY A 123 9.68 -5.04 5.26
N PHE A 124 10.29 -6.09 4.75
CA PHE A 124 11.33 -6.82 5.48
C PHE A 124 12.57 -5.93 5.71
N LYS A 125 13.16 -6.01 6.90
CA LYS A 125 14.45 -5.35 7.15
C LYS A 125 15.55 -5.99 6.30
N ASN A 126 15.60 -7.31 6.29
CA ASN A 126 16.46 -8.10 5.41
C ASN A 126 15.55 -8.85 4.44
N TRP A 127 15.68 -8.58 3.17
CA TRP A 127 14.83 -9.17 2.15
C TRP A 127 15.14 -10.65 2.00
N PRO A 128 14.16 -11.54 2.19
CA PRO A 128 14.39 -12.99 2.05
C PRO A 128 14.65 -13.39 0.60
N LYS A 129 14.12 -12.61 -0.34
CA LYS A 129 14.35 -12.72 -1.79
C LYS A 129 14.10 -11.37 -2.46
N GLN A 130 14.63 -11.20 -3.65
CA GLN A 130 14.29 -10.03 -4.48
C GLN A 130 12.91 -10.23 -5.15
N PRO A 131 12.09 -9.18 -5.27
CA PRO A 131 10.88 -9.24 -6.09
C PRO A 131 11.22 -9.60 -7.54
N LYS A 132 10.29 -10.25 -8.23
CA LYS A 132 10.51 -10.70 -9.62
C LYS A 132 10.63 -9.53 -10.61
N ASN A 133 9.84 -8.47 -10.38
CA ASN A 133 9.80 -7.28 -11.25
C ASN A 133 9.77 -6.01 -10.41
N PRO A 134 10.29 -4.89 -10.89
CA PRO A 134 10.03 -3.58 -10.32
C PRO A 134 8.52 -3.28 -10.32
N LEU A 135 8.07 -2.52 -9.32
CA LEU A 135 6.69 -2.03 -9.21
C LEU A 135 6.65 -0.72 -8.45
N SER A 136 5.66 0.13 -8.73
CA SER A 136 5.57 1.43 -8.08
C SER A 136 5.17 1.32 -6.59
N VAL A 137 5.79 2.13 -5.74
CA VAL A 137 5.57 2.14 -4.29
C VAL A 137 5.27 3.56 -3.83
N LEU A 138 4.13 3.77 -3.16
CA LEU A 138 3.83 4.98 -2.41
C LEU A 138 3.74 4.63 -0.93
N HIS A 139 4.78 4.94 -0.16
CA HIS A 139 4.82 4.73 1.28
C HIS A 139 4.25 5.94 2.04
N ILE A 140 3.24 5.73 2.88
CA ILE A 140 2.60 6.77 3.68
C ILE A 140 2.81 6.49 5.16
N HIS A 141 3.44 7.42 5.90
CA HIS A 141 3.80 7.17 7.30
C HIS A 141 3.83 8.44 8.16
N GLY A 142 3.29 8.34 9.37
CA GLY A 142 3.26 9.40 10.35
C GLY A 142 4.56 9.50 11.16
N THR A 143 5.09 10.72 11.35
CA THR A 143 6.35 10.91 12.09
C THR A 143 6.22 10.72 13.60
N LYS A 144 4.99 10.77 14.15
CA LYS A 144 4.67 10.48 15.55
C LYS A 144 4.01 9.11 15.75
N ASP A 145 4.18 8.19 14.79
CA ASP A 145 3.72 6.81 14.94
C ASP A 145 4.49 6.15 16.10
N SER A 146 3.76 5.82 17.17
CA SER A 146 4.30 5.17 18.37
C SER A 146 4.24 3.64 18.30
N THR A 147 3.49 3.07 17.35
CA THR A 147 3.31 1.64 17.16
C THR A 147 4.35 1.10 16.17
N ILE A 148 4.35 1.61 14.96
CA ILE A 148 5.37 1.32 13.93
C ILE A 148 6.18 2.60 13.74
N LYS A 149 7.25 2.70 14.49
CA LYS A 149 8.02 3.95 14.61
C LYS A 149 8.63 4.38 13.28
N TRP A 150 8.51 5.67 12.96
CA TRP A 150 9.15 6.28 11.79
C TRP A 150 10.62 5.90 11.64
N LYS A 151 11.36 5.90 12.74
CA LYS A 151 12.81 5.58 12.77
C LYS A 151 13.12 4.09 12.82
N GLY A 152 12.11 3.23 12.61
CA GLY A 152 12.28 1.79 12.75
C GLY A 152 12.27 1.33 14.21
N GLY A 153 12.34 0.04 14.39
CA GLY A 153 12.29 -0.57 15.71
C GLY A 153 12.16 -2.07 15.67
N SER A 154 11.54 -2.62 16.70
CA SER A 154 11.25 -4.06 16.78
C SER A 154 9.87 -4.33 17.37
N ILE A 155 9.25 -5.41 16.94
CA ILE A 155 8.04 -5.99 17.50
C ILE A 155 8.41 -7.38 18.00
N ILE A 156 8.25 -7.64 19.31
CA ILE A 156 8.64 -8.92 19.95
C ILE A 156 10.07 -9.34 19.52
N ALA A 157 11.03 -8.45 19.72
CA ALA A 157 12.45 -8.65 19.38
C ALA A 157 12.76 -8.87 17.88
N ARG A 158 11.81 -8.69 16.98
CA ARG A 158 12.00 -8.81 15.52
C ARG A 158 12.06 -7.43 14.90
N ALA A 159 13.22 -7.08 14.35
CA ALA A 159 13.49 -5.76 13.82
C ALA A 159 12.74 -5.47 12.50
N TYR A 160 12.30 -4.22 12.34
CA TYR A 160 11.78 -3.67 11.09
C TYR A 160 12.53 -2.38 10.72
N PRO A 161 12.62 -2.04 9.41
CA PRO A 161 13.36 -0.86 8.96
C PRO A 161 12.64 0.44 9.33
N SER A 162 13.35 1.55 9.33
CA SER A 162 12.71 2.86 9.36
C SER A 162 11.90 3.10 8.07
N ALA A 163 10.97 4.07 8.11
CA ALA A 163 10.23 4.48 6.91
C ALA A 163 11.16 4.93 5.78
N GLU A 164 12.23 5.66 6.13
CA GLU A 164 13.24 6.16 5.20
C GLU A 164 14.12 5.03 4.65
N GLU A 165 14.59 4.11 5.51
CA GLU A 165 15.35 2.92 5.09
C GLU A 165 14.51 2.03 4.15
N ASN A 166 13.24 1.81 4.49
CA ASN A 166 12.32 1.03 3.68
C ASN A 166 12.06 1.67 2.30
N PHE A 167 11.83 2.99 2.28
CA PHE A 167 11.70 3.76 1.04
C PHE A 167 12.96 3.64 0.18
N GLU A 168 14.14 3.81 0.77
CA GLU A 168 15.41 3.76 0.06
C GLU A 168 15.72 2.37 -0.51
N ASN A 169 15.36 1.29 0.21
CA ASN A 169 15.51 -0.08 -0.27
C ASN A 169 14.66 -0.32 -1.53
N TRP A 170 13.40 0.14 -1.53
CA TRP A 170 12.52 0.04 -2.70
C TRP A 170 12.97 0.94 -3.85
N ARG A 171 13.43 2.16 -3.55
CA ARG A 171 13.98 3.09 -4.54
C ARG A 171 15.15 2.47 -5.30
N ARG A 172 16.11 1.88 -4.58
CA ARG A 172 17.27 1.20 -5.17
C ARG A 172 16.85 -0.02 -5.99
N PHE A 173 16.00 -0.87 -5.44
CA PHE A 173 15.49 -2.04 -6.15
C PHE A 173 14.79 -1.65 -7.45
N ASN A 174 13.94 -0.65 -7.41
CA ASN A 174 13.20 -0.13 -8.56
C ASN A 174 14.06 0.67 -9.54
N LYS A 175 15.35 0.90 -9.22
CA LYS A 175 16.26 1.78 -10.00
C LYS A 175 15.65 3.16 -10.23
N CYS A 176 14.96 3.69 -9.22
CA CYS A 176 14.37 5.02 -9.24
C CYS A 176 15.41 6.05 -8.82
N ASP A 177 16.31 6.45 -9.73
CA ASP A 177 17.43 7.35 -9.46
C ASP A 177 17.15 8.79 -9.92
N LYS A 178 16.09 9.01 -10.69
CA LYS A 178 15.68 10.32 -11.15
C LYS A 178 14.77 10.98 -10.13
N ALA A 179 15.29 11.97 -9.40
CA ALA A 179 14.48 12.80 -8.51
C ALA A 179 13.44 13.61 -9.30
N VAL A 180 12.21 13.66 -8.77
CA VAL A 180 11.13 14.49 -9.32
C VAL A 180 10.80 15.56 -8.28
N ASP A 181 10.90 16.83 -8.66
CA ASP A 181 10.60 17.92 -7.75
C ASP A 181 9.13 17.91 -7.33
N ALA A 182 8.90 17.63 -6.08
CA ALA A 182 7.60 17.65 -5.42
C ALA A 182 7.60 18.62 -4.21
N SER A 183 8.61 19.48 -4.09
CA SER A 183 8.83 20.37 -2.93
C SER A 183 7.66 21.34 -2.69
N LYS A 184 6.97 21.74 -3.75
CA LYS A 184 5.79 22.60 -3.70
C LYS A 184 4.49 21.84 -3.45
N GLU A 185 4.52 20.51 -3.55
CA GLU A 185 3.36 19.66 -3.37
C GLU A 185 3.20 19.30 -1.88
N LYS A 186 2.34 20.04 -1.19
CA LYS A 186 1.94 19.73 0.19
C LYS A 186 0.49 19.25 0.21
N ILE A 187 0.23 18.21 0.99
CA ILE A 187 -1.09 17.57 1.10
C ILE A 187 -1.59 17.71 2.53
N ASP A 188 -2.85 18.05 2.69
CA ASP A 188 -3.64 17.82 3.90
C ASP A 188 -4.13 16.37 3.87
N LEU A 189 -3.32 15.44 4.36
CA LEU A 189 -3.65 14.02 4.33
C LEU A 189 -4.46 13.61 5.54
N ALA A 190 -4.03 14.02 6.72
CA ALA A 190 -4.48 13.45 7.97
C ALA A 190 -5.67 14.21 8.55
N ARG A 191 -6.87 13.61 8.60
CA ARG A 191 -8.08 14.25 9.18
C ARG A 191 -7.90 14.83 10.59
N ARG A 192 -6.89 14.36 11.36
CA ARG A 192 -6.65 14.72 12.76
C ARG A 192 -5.40 15.57 12.96
N VAL A 193 -4.74 15.99 11.90
CA VAL A 193 -3.58 16.90 11.95
C VAL A 193 -3.93 18.12 11.10
N SER A 194 -3.77 19.31 11.63
CA SER A 194 -4.17 20.54 10.95
C SER A 194 -3.22 20.90 9.83
N GLY A 195 -3.78 21.37 8.71
CA GLY A 195 -3.05 21.96 7.60
C GLY A 195 -2.41 20.95 6.66
N LYS A 196 -1.61 21.46 5.72
CA LYS A 196 -0.92 20.63 4.71
C LYS A 196 0.36 20.05 5.30
N GLU A 197 0.20 19.09 6.21
CA GLU A 197 1.28 18.50 7.02
C GLU A 197 2.12 17.47 6.26
N THR A 198 1.65 17.01 5.10
CA THR A 198 2.33 15.94 4.37
C THR A 198 3.26 16.48 3.29
N THR A 199 4.53 16.10 3.37
CA THR A 199 5.55 16.36 2.35
C THR A 199 5.80 15.12 1.50
N ILE A 200 6.17 15.33 0.24
CA ILE A 200 6.36 14.29 -0.76
C ILE A 200 7.84 14.22 -1.15
N THR A 201 8.40 13.02 -1.15
CA THR A 201 9.68 12.69 -1.79
C THR A 201 9.40 11.69 -2.90
N ARG A 202 9.76 12.02 -4.14
CA ARG A 202 9.44 11.22 -5.34
C ARG A 202 10.66 10.97 -6.19
N PHE A 203 10.81 9.72 -6.62
CA PHE A 203 11.80 9.30 -7.60
C PHE A 203 11.15 8.40 -8.65
N THR A 204 11.64 8.48 -9.88
CA THR A 204 11.25 7.59 -10.96
C THR A 204 12.46 6.84 -11.52
N ASN A 205 12.23 5.69 -12.13
CA ASN A 205 13.24 5.04 -12.94
C ASN A 205 13.53 5.87 -14.22
N LYS A 206 14.56 5.46 -14.97
CA LYS A 206 15.01 6.19 -16.15
C LYS A 206 13.87 6.51 -17.13
N ASP A 207 12.98 5.54 -17.35
CA ASP A 207 11.92 5.63 -18.36
C ASP A 207 10.61 6.23 -17.80
N GLY A 208 10.57 6.56 -16.52
CA GLY A 208 9.39 7.12 -15.85
C GLY A 208 8.22 6.14 -15.66
N THR A 209 8.45 4.83 -15.89
CA THR A 209 7.41 3.80 -15.80
C THR A 209 7.19 3.28 -14.39
N VAL A 210 8.18 3.42 -13.51
CA VAL A 210 8.11 3.02 -12.10
C VAL A 210 8.42 4.21 -11.21
N THR A 211 7.58 4.41 -10.19
CA THR A 211 7.71 5.50 -9.21
C THR A 211 7.90 4.92 -7.82
N THR A 212 8.86 5.44 -7.07
CA THR A 212 8.97 5.20 -5.62
C THR A 212 8.79 6.54 -4.91
N GLU A 213 7.79 6.61 -4.05
CA GLU A 213 7.33 7.85 -3.42
C GLU A 213 7.13 7.65 -1.92
N LEU A 214 7.51 8.64 -1.13
CA LEU A 214 7.33 8.70 0.32
C LEU A 214 6.49 9.93 0.68
N TRP A 215 5.35 9.70 1.33
CA TRP A 215 4.53 10.73 1.95
C TRP A 215 4.78 10.75 3.46
N LYS A 216 5.57 11.71 3.89
CA LYS A 216 5.90 11.93 5.30
C LYS A 216 4.83 12.80 5.93
N VAL A 217 4.02 12.21 6.80
CA VAL A 217 2.94 12.91 7.52
C VAL A 217 3.48 13.48 8.82
N SER A 218 3.82 14.76 8.83
CA SER A 218 4.40 15.44 9.99
C SER A 218 3.37 15.53 11.12
N GLY A 219 3.71 15.01 12.31
CA GLY A 219 2.79 14.95 13.44
C GLY A 219 1.75 13.83 13.37
N GLY A 220 1.66 13.09 12.26
CA GLY A 220 0.76 11.95 12.10
C GLY A 220 1.13 10.79 13.02
N GLY A 221 0.11 10.16 13.63
CA GLY A 221 0.24 8.96 14.46
C GLY A 221 0.11 7.67 13.63
N HIS A 222 -0.09 6.53 14.34
CA HIS A 222 -0.20 5.21 13.71
C HIS A 222 -1.44 5.08 12.80
N VAL A 223 -2.60 5.47 13.30
CA VAL A 223 -3.84 5.45 12.53
C VAL A 223 -4.15 6.86 12.06
N THR A 224 -3.82 7.14 10.81
CA THR A 224 -3.95 8.45 10.18
C THR A 224 -4.95 8.35 9.00
N PRO A 225 -6.29 8.38 9.27
CA PRO A 225 -7.28 8.27 8.21
C PRO A 225 -7.14 9.44 7.24
N PRO A 226 -7.06 9.17 5.92
CA PRO A 226 -6.89 10.23 4.94
C PRO A 226 -8.17 11.07 4.78
N THR A 227 -8.00 12.35 4.45
CA THR A 227 -9.07 13.23 4.01
C THR A 227 -9.69 12.74 2.70
N ALA A 228 -10.84 13.26 2.30
CA ALA A 228 -11.47 12.90 1.03
C ALA A 228 -10.58 13.26 -0.15
N GLU A 229 -9.94 14.44 -0.11
CA GLU A 229 -9.01 14.90 -1.14
C GLU A 229 -7.76 14.01 -1.24
N ALA A 230 -7.17 13.64 -0.10
CA ALA A 230 -6.03 12.75 -0.06
C ALA A 230 -6.36 11.35 -0.59
N ARG A 231 -7.55 10.80 -0.26
CA ARG A 231 -8.02 9.51 -0.81
C ARG A 231 -8.10 9.57 -2.34
N GLU A 232 -8.72 10.61 -2.86
CA GLU A 232 -8.84 10.82 -4.31
C GLU A 232 -7.46 10.95 -4.97
N ARG A 233 -6.55 11.69 -4.36
CA ARG A 233 -5.17 11.82 -4.84
C ARG A 233 -4.43 10.49 -4.88
N ILE A 234 -4.60 9.64 -3.86
CA ILE A 234 -4.03 8.30 -3.82
C ILE A 234 -4.59 7.43 -4.97
N ILE A 235 -5.89 7.47 -5.23
CA ILE A 235 -6.49 6.74 -6.35
C ILE A 235 -5.94 7.22 -7.70
N LYS A 236 -5.83 8.53 -7.89
CA LYS A 236 -5.21 9.12 -9.10
C LYS A 236 -3.75 8.69 -9.25
N TRP A 237 -2.99 8.67 -8.14
CA TRP A 237 -1.63 8.19 -8.14
C TRP A 237 -1.56 6.71 -8.55
N MET A 238 -2.40 5.84 -7.98
CA MET A 238 -2.47 4.42 -8.38
C MET A 238 -2.73 4.29 -9.88
N PHE A 239 -3.72 5.00 -10.41
CA PHE A 239 -4.15 4.87 -11.80
C PHE A 239 -3.16 5.46 -12.83
N ALA A 240 -2.27 6.32 -12.38
CA ALA A 240 -1.13 6.76 -13.17
C ALA A 240 -0.06 5.67 -13.34
N GLN A 241 -0.09 4.60 -12.50
CA GLN A 241 0.81 3.47 -12.63
C GLN A 241 0.18 2.39 -13.52
N SER A 242 0.96 1.85 -14.45
CA SER A 242 0.57 0.74 -15.34
C SER A 242 1.78 -0.13 -15.66
N LYS A 243 1.56 -1.44 -15.82
CA LYS A 243 2.59 -2.39 -16.31
C LYS A 243 2.71 -2.33 -17.82
#